data_f4f9aff539dadc6b1930eee7412cbb29
#
_entry.id   f4f9aff539dadc6b1930eee7412cbb29
#
_cell.length_a   1.000
_cell.length_b   1.000
_cell.length_c   1.000
_cell.angle_alpha   90.00
_cell.angle_beta   90.00
_cell.angle_gamma   90.00
#
_symmetry.space_group_name_H-M   'P 1'
#
loop_
_entity.id
_entity.type
_entity.pdbx_description
1 polymer ?
#
loop_
_entity_poly.entity_id
_entity_poly.type
_entity_poly.pdbx_seq_one_letter_code
_entity_poly.pdbx_strand_id
1 'polypeptide(L)'
;MKKDPAWRPGPGVRAEHKADGEVLPVVVPPGPDNPLGHRAIYLDWPSYLIHGTNKPAGVGLRSSHGCIRLFPEDIELLYDLVKPGTRVTVVNQPFVFGWHEGELLMQAHEVLEDDPRDWQRAQRKLLSKSLAQRIQRRLREQGDAMDWDSVSRVSHSPRSIPVPLTRSGTSPDSVIAEARRVRNAAPLGANPTRVSP
;
A
#
# COMPACT_ATOMS: atom_id res chain seq x y z
N MET A 1 10.68 17.62 -1.47
CA MET A 1 10.36 17.13 -0.11
C MET A 1 9.97 18.33 0.76
N LYS A 2 8.84 18.24 1.49
CA LYS A 2 8.37 19.31 2.38
C LYS A 2 7.92 18.74 3.73
N LYS A 3 8.28 19.41 4.81
CA LYS A 3 7.72 19.27 6.15
C LYS A 3 6.53 20.23 6.24
N ASP A 4 5.47 19.77 6.88
CA ASP A 4 4.22 20.52 7.08
C ASP A 4 3.75 21.24 5.79
N PRO A 5 3.45 20.46 4.72
CA PRO A 5 3.09 21.04 3.44
C PRO A 5 1.71 21.69 3.48
N ALA A 6 1.53 22.83 2.82
CA ALA A 6 0.20 23.29 2.47
C ALA A 6 -0.33 22.48 1.30
N TRP A 7 -1.62 22.11 1.34
CA TRP A 7 -2.28 21.40 0.25
C TRP A 7 -3.02 22.38 -0.67
N ARG A 8 -2.80 22.20 -1.97
CA ARG A 8 -3.55 22.90 -3.03
C ARG A 8 -4.31 21.88 -3.83
N PRO A 9 -5.64 21.72 -3.62
CA PRO A 9 -6.43 20.77 -4.40
C PRO A 9 -6.38 21.11 -5.90
N GLY A 10 -6.06 20.09 -6.70
CA GLY A 10 -6.04 20.22 -8.15
C GLY A 10 -7.44 20.45 -8.75
N PRO A 11 -7.54 20.86 -10.02
CA PRO A 11 -8.82 21.14 -10.66
C PRO A 11 -9.80 19.97 -10.63
N GLY A 12 -9.32 18.73 -10.86
CA GLY A 12 -10.16 17.53 -10.83
C GLY A 12 -10.75 17.27 -9.45
N VAL A 13 -9.92 17.33 -8.40
CA VAL A 13 -10.37 17.18 -6.99
C VAL A 13 -11.42 18.22 -6.62
N ARG A 14 -11.20 19.46 -7.04
CA ARG A 14 -12.16 20.55 -6.77
C ARG A 14 -13.49 20.36 -7.51
N ALA A 15 -13.44 19.82 -8.74
CA ALA A 15 -14.63 19.54 -9.53
C ALA A 15 -15.48 18.42 -8.91
N GLU A 16 -14.84 17.33 -8.44
CA GLU A 16 -15.53 16.23 -7.74
C GLU A 16 -16.20 16.71 -6.46
N HIS A 17 -15.46 17.36 -5.55
CA HIS A 17 -16.04 17.86 -4.30
C HIS A 17 -17.17 18.84 -4.55
N LYS A 18 -17.05 19.66 -5.59
CA LYS A 18 -18.14 20.58 -5.98
C LYS A 18 -19.39 19.83 -6.46
N ALA A 19 -19.23 18.70 -7.18
CA ALA A 19 -20.34 17.86 -7.59
C ALA A 19 -21.04 17.21 -6.38
N ASP A 20 -20.29 16.92 -5.32
CA ASP A 20 -20.80 16.40 -4.04
C ASP A 20 -21.33 17.51 -3.11
N GLY A 21 -21.38 18.76 -3.59
CA GLY A 21 -21.87 19.91 -2.83
C GLY A 21 -20.86 20.55 -1.88
N GLU A 22 -19.60 20.12 -1.91
CA GLU A 22 -18.54 20.65 -1.06
C GLU A 22 -17.63 21.63 -1.83
N VAL A 23 -17.41 22.81 -1.28
CA VAL A 23 -16.50 23.82 -1.86
C VAL A 23 -15.16 23.76 -1.11
N LEU A 24 -14.16 23.17 -1.75
CA LEU A 24 -12.82 23.13 -1.18
C LEU A 24 -12.14 24.50 -1.21
N PRO A 25 -11.39 24.87 -0.15
CA PRO A 25 -10.57 26.09 -0.14
C PRO A 25 -9.48 26.00 -1.23
N VAL A 26 -9.00 27.16 -1.67
CA VAL A 26 -7.89 27.23 -2.65
C VAL A 26 -6.61 26.62 -2.08
N VAL A 27 -6.41 26.77 -0.77
CA VAL A 27 -5.25 26.24 -0.04
C VAL A 27 -5.72 25.77 1.32
N VAL A 28 -5.36 24.57 1.70
CA VAL A 28 -5.44 24.07 3.08
C VAL A 28 -4.07 24.27 3.72
N PRO A 29 -3.94 25.06 4.78
CA PRO A 29 -2.65 25.28 5.45
C PRO A 29 -2.15 23.99 6.13
N PRO A 30 -0.89 23.95 6.57
CA PRO A 30 -0.41 22.90 7.46
C PRO A 30 -1.29 22.77 8.71
N GLY A 31 -1.52 21.55 9.14
CA GLY A 31 -2.32 21.31 10.35
C GLY A 31 -3.10 20.00 10.30
N PRO A 32 -3.91 19.71 11.34
CA PRO A 32 -4.61 18.44 11.48
C PRO A 32 -5.67 18.20 10.39
N ASP A 33 -6.17 19.26 9.76
CA ASP A 33 -7.17 19.15 8.68
C ASP A 33 -6.53 18.99 7.30
N ASN A 34 -5.20 19.01 7.21
CA ASN A 34 -4.49 18.89 5.94
C ASN A 34 -4.40 17.44 5.49
N PRO A 35 -4.97 17.06 4.32
CA PRO A 35 -4.98 15.68 3.84
C PRO A 35 -3.58 15.15 3.48
N LEU A 36 -2.57 16.00 3.32
CA LEU A 36 -1.19 15.56 3.08
C LEU A 36 -0.45 15.14 4.36
N GLY A 37 -1.02 15.43 5.54
CA GLY A 37 -0.34 15.17 6.81
C GLY A 37 0.92 16.02 6.98
N HIS A 38 1.86 15.52 7.79
CA HIS A 38 3.05 16.27 8.22
C HIS A 38 4.23 16.24 7.24
N ARG A 39 4.23 15.33 6.26
CA ARG A 39 5.34 15.14 5.31
C ARG A 39 4.81 14.86 3.92
N ALA A 40 5.48 15.43 2.92
CA ALA A 40 5.22 15.14 1.52
C ALA A 40 6.53 15.06 0.71
N ILE A 41 6.65 14.00 -0.07
CA ILE A 41 7.73 13.73 -1.02
C ILE A 41 7.14 13.90 -2.42
N TYR A 42 7.57 14.93 -3.12
CA TYR A 42 7.13 15.22 -4.49
C TYR A 42 7.93 14.36 -5.45
N LEU A 43 7.23 13.67 -6.36
CA LEU A 43 7.83 12.95 -7.46
C LEU A 43 8.11 13.92 -8.62
N ASP A 44 8.90 13.50 -9.59
CA ASP A 44 9.12 14.24 -10.84
C ASP A 44 7.91 14.15 -11.78
N TRP A 45 6.95 13.27 -11.50
CA TRP A 45 5.65 13.27 -12.15
C TRP A 45 4.79 14.42 -11.62
N PRO A 46 4.29 15.31 -12.51
CA PRO A 46 3.44 16.41 -12.07
C PRO A 46 2.24 15.94 -11.25
N SER A 47 2.03 16.56 -10.10
CA SER A 47 0.91 16.28 -9.18
C SER A 47 0.97 14.94 -8.43
N TYR A 48 2.03 14.13 -8.58
CA TYR A 48 2.17 12.89 -7.83
C TYR A 48 3.06 13.07 -6.60
N LEU A 49 2.59 12.56 -5.48
CA LEU A 49 3.26 12.65 -4.19
C LEU A 49 3.19 11.32 -3.44
N ILE A 50 4.21 11.10 -2.59
CA ILE A 50 4.12 10.17 -1.46
C ILE A 50 3.97 11.06 -0.22
N HIS A 51 2.91 10.86 0.56
CA HIS A 51 2.58 11.78 1.65
C HIS A 51 1.90 11.06 2.83
N GLY A 52 1.87 11.72 3.96
CA GLY A 52 1.09 11.28 5.10
C GLY A 52 -0.41 11.44 4.90
N THR A 53 -1.15 11.42 5.98
CA THR A 53 -2.60 11.62 5.92
C THR A 53 -3.15 12.09 7.27
N ASN A 54 -4.24 12.83 7.24
CA ASN A 54 -5.06 13.11 8.40
C ASN A 54 -6.20 12.08 8.57
N LYS A 55 -6.34 11.14 7.60
CA LYS A 55 -7.35 10.06 7.62
C LYS A 55 -6.67 8.69 7.43
N PRO A 56 -6.02 8.15 8.49
CA PRO A 56 -5.23 6.91 8.38
C PRO A 56 -6.02 5.68 7.88
N ALA A 57 -7.33 5.63 8.15
CA ALA A 57 -8.19 4.56 7.66
C ALA A 57 -8.26 4.47 6.12
N GLY A 58 -7.84 5.51 5.41
CA GLY A 58 -7.77 5.54 3.94
C GLY A 58 -6.45 5.05 3.36
N VAL A 59 -5.48 4.62 4.19
CA VAL A 59 -4.21 4.06 3.71
C VAL A 59 -4.45 2.68 3.10
N GLY A 60 -3.86 2.43 1.94
CA GLY A 60 -4.05 1.19 1.18
C GLY A 60 -5.29 1.15 0.29
N LEU A 61 -6.19 2.14 0.40
CA LEU A 61 -7.35 2.24 -0.47
C LEU A 61 -7.04 3.04 -1.74
N ARG A 62 -7.68 2.67 -2.86
CA ARG A 62 -7.65 3.44 -4.12
C ARG A 62 -8.60 4.65 -4.01
N SER A 63 -8.26 5.60 -3.16
CA SER A 63 -9.09 6.77 -2.84
C SER A 63 -8.38 8.09 -3.10
N SER A 64 -7.40 8.10 -4.02
CA SER A 64 -6.69 9.30 -4.44
C SER A 64 -6.57 9.36 -5.96
N HIS A 65 -6.28 10.53 -6.52
CA HIS A 65 -5.99 10.75 -7.94
C HIS A 65 -4.55 10.35 -8.32
N GLY A 66 -4.00 9.30 -7.68
CA GLY A 66 -2.68 8.77 -7.96
C GLY A 66 -1.61 9.07 -6.92
N CYS A 67 -1.88 9.89 -5.91
CA CYS A 67 -0.95 10.06 -4.78
C CYS A 67 -0.91 8.82 -3.88
N ILE A 68 0.25 8.54 -3.31
CA ILE A 68 0.48 7.40 -2.42
C ILE A 68 0.41 7.88 -0.97
N ARG A 69 -0.55 7.34 -0.21
CA ARG A 69 -0.73 7.65 1.21
C ARG A 69 0.00 6.65 2.09
N LEU A 70 0.69 7.15 3.09
CA LEU A 70 1.30 6.37 4.15
C LEU A 70 0.69 6.77 5.50
N PHE A 71 0.81 5.88 6.48
CA PHE A 71 0.55 6.24 7.87
C PHE A 71 1.46 7.40 8.31
N PRO A 72 1.03 8.24 9.27
CA PRO A 72 1.84 9.38 9.73
C PRO A 72 3.25 8.99 10.16
N GLU A 73 3.39 7.92 10.91
CA GLU A 73 4.66 7.38 11.38
C GLU A 73 5.55 6.85 10.24
N ASP A 74 4.95 6.20 9.25
CA ASP A 74 5.67 5.61 8.11
C ASP A 74 6.23 6.69 7.19
N ILE A 75 5.46 7.74 6.92
CA ILE A 75 5.95 8.83 6.07
C ILE A 75 7.05 9.64 6.77
N GLU A 76 7.00 9.80 8.07
CA GLU A 76 8.06 10.45 8.84
C GLU A 76 9.37 9.66 8.73
N LEU A 77 9.31 8.35 8.97
CA LEU A 77 10.45 7.46 8.80
C LEU A 77 11.00 7.48 7.38
N LEU A 78 10.13 7.33 6.37
CA LEU A 78 10.54 7.34 4.97
C LEU A 78 11.18 8.68 4.58
N TYR A 79 10.59 9.79 5.04
CA TYR A 79 11.08 11.13 4.75
C TYR A 79 12.52 11.36 5.23
N ASP A 80 12.86 10.81 6.39
CA ASP A 80 14.21 10.94 6.97
C ASP A 80 15.22 9.95 6.33
N LEU A 81 14.76 8.85 5.75
CA LEU A 81 15.59 7.86 5.07
C LEU A 81 15.98 8.24 3.65
N VAL A 82 15.18 9.04 2.95
CA VAL A 82 15.39 9.36 1.53
C VAL A 82 15.86 10.82 1.35
N LYS A 83 16.47 11.08 0.20
CA LYS A 83 16.95 12.41 -0.16
C LYS A 83 16.35 12.86 -1.49
N PRO A 84 16.30 14.17 -1.79
CA PRO A 84 16.00 14.65 -3.13
C PRO A 84 16.92 13.97 -4.16
N GLY A 85 16.34 13.50 -5.27
CA GLY A 85 17.05 12.72 -6.29
C GLY A 85 17.06 11.21 -6.04
N THR A 86 16.53 10.71 -4.92
CA THR A 86 16.31 9.27 -4.74
C THR A 86 15.41 8.74 -5.85
N ARG A 87 15.85 7.70 -6.56
CA ARG A 87 15.09 7.09 -7.63
C ARG A 87 13.86 6.37 -7.09
N VAL A 88 12.71 6.69 -7.65
CA VAL A 88 11.44 5.99 -7.39
C VAL A 88 11.04 5.23 -8.65
N THR A 89 10.69 3.95 -8.48
CA THR A 89 10.20 3.11 -9.58
C THR A 89 8.83 2.58 -9.19
N VAL A 90 7.81 2.93 -9.95
CA VAL A 90 6.47 2.37 -9.80
C VAL A 90 6.39 1.12 -10.69
N VAL A 91 5.97 0.01 -10.09
CA VAL A 91 5.89 -1.28 -10.76
C VAL A 91 4.47 -1.82 -10.71
N ASN A 92 4.03 -2.47 -11.78
CA ASN A 92 2.78 -3.23 -11.79
C ASN A 92 3.11 -4.72 -11.62
N GLN A 93 3.10 -5.16 -10.37
CA GLN A 93 3.41 -6.54 -9.97
C GLN A 93 2.26 -7.08 -9.11
N PRO A 94 1.25 -7.70 -9.72
CA PRO A 94 0.10 -8.23 -8.98
C PRO A 94 0.48 -9.33 -7.99
N PHE A 95 1.58 -10.04 -8.24
CA PHE A 95 2.05 -11.13 -7.39
C PHE A 95 3.46 -10.82 -6.87
N VAL A 96 3.59 -10.70 -5.56
CA VAL A 96 4.87 -10.41 -4.89
C VAL A 96 5.19 -11.55 -3.93
N PHE A 97 6.45 -12.00 -3.93
CA PHE A 97 6.97 -13.00 -3.01
C PHE A 97 8.05 -12.37 -2.15
N GLY A 98 8.03 -12.65 -0.87
CA GLY A 98 8.99 -12.12 0.09
C GLY A 98 9.25 -13.08 1.24
N TRP A 99 10.32 -12.81 2.00
CA TRP A 99 10.66 -13.54 3.21
C TRP A 99 10.54 -12.60 4.40
N HIS A 100 9.84 -13.06 5.43
CA HIS A 100 9.73 -12.36 6.71
C HIS A 100 9.92 -13.38 7.84
N GLU A 101 10.85 -13.11 8.74
CA GLU A 101 11.18 -14.00 9.88
C GLU A 101 11.42 -15.47 9.48
N GLY A 102 12.04 -15.69 8.33
CA GLY A 102 12.32 -17.03 7.80
C GLY A 102 11.16 -17.68 7.05
N GLU A 103 9.97 -17.11 7.07
CA GLU A 103 8.78 -17.62 6.39
C GLU A 103 8.63 -17.03 4.98
N LEU A 104 8.27 -17.85 4.00
CA LEU A 104 7.93 -17.40 2.65
C LEU A 104 6.51 -16.90 2.60
N LEU A 105 6.32 -15.67 2.16
CA LEU A 105 5.03 -15.01 2.00
C LEU A 105 4.74 -14.71 0.54
N MET A 106 3.48 -14.74 0.18
CA MET A 106 2.96 -14.23 -1.09
C MET A 106 1.90 -13.17 -0.84
N GLN A 107 1.97 -12.08 -1.59
CA GLN A 107 0.94 -11.06 -1.64
C GLN A 107 0.38 -10.99 -3.05
N ALA A 108 -0.94 -11.05 -3.19
CA ALA A 108 -1.61 -10.87 -4.46
C ALA A 108 -2.48 -9.63 -4.44
N HIS A 109 -2.36 -8.82 -5.48
CA HIS A 109 -3.17 -7.63 -5.74
C HIS A 109 -4.12 -7.88 -6.89
N GLU A 110 -5.23 -7.17 -6.91
CA GLU A 110 -6.10 -7.15 -8.07
C GLU A 110 -5.35 -6.60 -9.28
N VAL A 111 -5.55 -7.27 -10.41
CA VAL A 111 -5.00 -6.81 -11.69
C VAL A 111 -5.74 -5.56 -12.14
N LEU A 112 -5.02 -4.61 -12.74
CA LEU A 112 -5.63 -3.42 -13.30
C LEU A 112 -6.49 -3.79 -14.52
N GLU A 113 -7.68 -3.20 -14.62
CA GLU A 113 -8.64 -3.48 -15.71
C GLU A 113 -8.07 -3.16 -17.10
N ASP A 114 -7.23 -2.14 -17.18
CA ASP A 114 -6.57 -1.66 -18.39
C ASP A 114 -5.21 -2.32 -18.67
N ASP A 115 -4.81 -3.32 -17.88
CA ASP A 115 -3.54 -4.01 -18.08
C ASP A 115 -3.65 -4.97 -19.29
N PRO A 116 -2.90 -4.74 -20.37
CA PRO A 116 -3.02 -5.53 -21.60
C PRO A 116 -2.43 -6.94 -21.50
N ARG A 117 -1.82 -7.30 -20.37
CA ARG A 117 -1.18 -8.61 -20.18
C ARG A 117 -2.22 -9.70 -19.96
N ASP A 118 -1.99 -10.88 -20.54
CA ASP A 118 -2.79 -12.07 -20.26
C ASP A 118 -2.49 -12.60 -18.85
N TRP A 119 -3.26 -12.14 -17.89
CA TRP A 119 -3.08 -12.49 -16.48
C TRP A 119 -3.50 -13.93 -16.16
N GLN A 120 -4.41 -14.54 -16.92
CA GLN A 120 -4.75 -15.95 -16.76
C GLN A 120 -3.54 -16.83 -17.11
N ARG A 121 -2.81 -16.45 -18.15
CA ARG A 121 -1.55 -17.09 -18.50
C ARG A 121 -0.45 -16.77 -17.50
N ALA A 122 -0.39 -15.53 -16.99
CA ALA A 122 0.58 -15.10 -16.00
C ALA A 122 0.35 -15.79 -14.64
N GLN A 123 -0.88 -16.01 -14.21
CA GLN A 123 -1.20 -16.79 -13.00
C GLN A 123 -0.67 -18.22 -13.06
N ARG A 124 -0.67 -18.84 -14.24
CA ARG A 124 -0.07 -20.17 -14.42
C ARG A 124 1.46 -20.16 -14.36
N LYS A 125 2.08 -18.98 -14.42
CA LYS A 125 3.53 -18.79 -14.41
C LYS A 125 3.93 -17.67 -13.46
N LEU A 126 3.42 -17.72 -12.22
CA LEU A 126 3.65 -16.71 -11.18
C LEU A 126 5.12 -16.43 -10.87
N LEU A 127 5.96 -17.45 -11.05
CA LEU A 127 7.38 -17.39 -10.77
C LEU A 127 8.19 -17.62 -12.04
N SER A 128 9.20 -16.79 -12.27
CA SER A 128 10.23 -17.14 -13.24
C SER A 128 10.95 -18.43 -12.82
N LYS A 129 11.47 -19.20 -13.78
CA LYS A 129 12.19 -20.45 -13.48
C LYS A 129 13.33 -20.24 -12.47
N SER A 130 14.09 -19.16 -12.62
CA SER A 130 15.20 -18.83 -11.72
C SER A 130 14.72 -18.47 -10.31
N LEU A 131 13.64 -17.72 -10.19
CA LEU A 131 13.07 -17.35 -8.88
C LEU A 131 12.49 -18.57 -8.18
N ALA A 132 11.75 -19.42 -8.91
CA ALA A 132 11.21 -20.68 -8.37
C ALA A 132 12.33 -21.59 -7.84
N GLN A 133 13.43 -21.74 -8.58
CA GLN A 133 14.57 -22.54 -8.14
C GLN A 133 15.23 -21.97 -6.87
N ARG A 134 15.37 -20.66 -6.77
CA ARG A 134 15.93 -20.00 -5.58
C ARG A 134 15.05 -20.20 -4.35
N ILE A 135 13.74 -20.02 -4.51
CA ILE A 135 12.76 -20.25 -3.43
C ILE A 135 12.80 -21.70 -2.98
N GLN A 136 12.71 -22.67 -3.91
CA GLN A 136 12.72 -24.09 -3.59
C GLN A 136 14.02 -24.54 -2.90
N ARG A 137 15.16 -23.98 -3.32
CA ARG A 137 16.44 -24.27 -2.66
C ARG A 137 16.40 -23.82 -1.20
N ARG A 138 15.99 -22.58 -0.95
CA ARG A 138 15.95 -22.02 0.40
C ARG A 138 14.94 -22.75 1.30
N LEU A 139 13.76 -23.10 0.79
CA LEU A 139 12.79 -23.92 1.52
C LEU A 139 13.38 -25.25 1.93
N ARG A 140 14.06 -25.98 1.01
CA ARG A 140 14.71 -27.24 1.34
C ARG A 140 15.80 -27.12 2.40
N GLU A 141 16.58 -26.02 2.37
CA GLU A 141 17.59 -25.71 3.38
C GLU A 141 16.98 -25.52 4.79
N GLN A 142 15.73 -25.06 4.84
CA GLN A 142 14.96 -24.87 6.07
C GLN A 142 14.13 -26.11 6.49
N GLY A 143 14.08 -27.14 5.67
CA GLY A 143 13.21 -28.30 5.89
C GLY A 143 11.75 -28.06 5.53
N ASP A 144 11.46 -26.98 4.81
CA ASP A 144 10.12 -26.53 4.42
C ASP A 144 9.80 -26.90 2.95
N ALA A 145 8.50 -26.86 2.64
CA ALA A 145 7.97 -26.99 1.29
C ALA A 145 6.92 -25.92 1.03
N MET A 146 6.77 -25.57 -0.25
CA MET A 146 5.72 -24.64 -0.66
C MET A 146 4.37 -25.35 -0.73
N ASP A 147 3.37 -24.81 -0.07
CA ASP A 147 1.97 -25.22 -0.22
C ASP A 147 1.36 -24.57 -1.47
N TRP A 148 1.30 -25.34 -2.55
CA TRP A 148 0.75 -24.88 -3.83
C TRP A 148 -0.75 -24.59 -3.77
N ASP A 149 -1.48 -25.20 -2.86
CA ASP A 149 -2.90 -24.90 -2.66
C ASP A 149 -3.08 -23.51 -2.04
N SER A 150 -2.21 -23.10 -1.12
CA SER A 150 -2.16 -21.73 -0.62
C SER A 150 -1.79 -20.74 -1.72
N VAL A 151 -0.80 -21.04 -2.55
CA VAL A 151 -0.46 -20.20 -3.73
C VAL A 151 -1.67 -20.02 -4.64
N SER A 152 -2.41 -21.10 -4.92
CA SER A 152 -3.63 -21.06 -5.74
C SER A 152 -4.70 -20.19 -5.07
N ARG A 153 -5.01 -20.42 -3.80
CA ARG A 153 -6.01 -19.62 -3.07
C ARG A 153 -5.69 -18.13 -3.08
N VAL A 154 -4.44 -17.76 -2.78
CA VAL A 154 -3.99 -16.36 -2.73
C VAL A 154 -4.08 -15.70 -4.11
N SER A 155 -3.71 -16.42 -5.18
CA SER A 155 -3.72 -15.87 -6.54
C SER A 155 -5.14 -15.67 -7.10
N HIS A 156 -6.11 -16.49 -6.69
CA HIS A 156 -7.50 -16.40 -7.16
C HIS A 156 -8.39 -15.50 -6.28
N SER A 157 -7.94 -15.18 -5.07
CA SER A 157 -8.65 -14.28 -4.16
C SER A 157 -7.69 -13.21 -3.63
N PRO A 158 -7.27 -12.26 -4.47
CA PRO A 158 -6.31 -11.23 -4.09
C PRO A 158 -6.91 -10.29 -3.05
N ARG A 159 -6.23 -10.14 -1.91
CA ARG A 159 -6.63 -9.27 -0.80
C ARG A 159 -5.56 -8.25 -0.43
N SER A 160 -4.48 -8.17 -1.22
CA SER A 160 -3.36 -7.24 -0.99
C SER A 160 -2.70 -7.40 0.39
N ILE A 161 -2.75 -8.59 0.97
CA ILE A 161 -2.11 -8.93 2.24
C ILE A 161 -1.09 -10.05 2.06
N PRO A 162 0.03 -10.05 2.80
CA PRO A 162 0.99 -11.15 2.79
C PRO A 162 0.39 -12.40 3.45
N VAL A 163 0.50 -13.54 2.76
CA VAL A 163 -0.01 -14.84 3.22
C VAL A 163 1.13 -15.83 3.26
N PRO A 164 1.34 -16.57 4.37
CA PRO A 164 2.33 -17.63 4.45
C PRO A 164 2.06 -18.75 3.45
N LEU A 165 3.14 -19.24 2.82
CA LEU A 165 3.08 -20.29 1.82
C LEU A 165 3.66 -21.63 2.28
N THR A 166 4.14 -21.72 3.50
CA THR A 166 4.73 -22.94 4.08
C THR A 166 3.80 -23.64 5.06
N ARG A 167 2.66 -23.02 5.37
CA ARG A 167 1.63 -23.57 6.24
C ARG A 167 0.42 -24.02 5.45
N SER A 168 0.07 -25.31 5.56
CA SER A 168 -1.10 -25.86 4.90
C SER A 168 -2.40 -25.21 5.37
N GLY A 169 -3.32 -24.98 4.42
CA GLY A 169 -4.64 -24.42 4.72
C GLY A 169 -4.68 -22.91 4.92
N THR A 170 -3.56 -22.20 4.80
CA THR A 170 -3.53 -20.74 4.94
C THR A 170 -4.24 -20.05 3.78
N SER A 171 -5.03 -19.05 4.09
CA SER A 171 -5.76 -18.21 3.13
C SER A 171 -5.68 -16.73 3.55
N PRO A 172 -5.98 -15.79 2.64
CA PRO A 172 -6.10 -14.38 3.02
C PRO A 172 -7.07 -14.15 4.18
N ASP A 173 -8.21 -14.85 4.18
CA ASP A 173 -9.24 -14.67 5.21
C ASP A 173 -8.79 -15.23 6.57
N SER A 174 -8.04 -16.34 6.61
CA SER A 174 -7.47 -16.86 7.87
C SER A 174 -6.44 -15.91 8.45
N VAL A 175 -5.59 -15.31 7.62
CA VAL A 175 -4.60 -14.31 8.07
C VAL A 175 -5.29 -13.07 8.63
N ILE A 176 -6.36 -12.60 7.99
CA ILE A 176 -7.15 -11.46 8.49
C ILE A 176 -7.80 -11.80 9.84
N ALA A 177 -8.34 -12.99 9.98
CA ALA A 177 -8.99 -13.42 11.22
C ALA A 177 -8.01 -13.50 12.42
N GLU A 178 -6.76 -13.88 12.15
CA GLU A 178 -5.69 -13.99 13.15
C GLU A 178 -4.98 -12.66 13.41
N ALA A 179 -5.14 -11.66 12.53
CA ALA A 179 -4.45 -10.39 12.62
C ALA A 179 -4.82 -9.62 13.90
N ARG A 180 -3.81 -9.12 14.58
CA ARG A 180 -4.02 -8.21 15.72
C ARG A 180 -4.66 -6.92 15.22
N ARG A 181 -5.69 -6.45 15.91
CA ARG A 181 -6.26 -5.13 15.63
C ARG A 181 -5.20 -4.05 15.91
N VAL A 182 -4.73 -3.41 14.86
CA VAL A 182 -3.87 -2.23 14.97
C VAL A 182 -4.76 -1.06 15.37
N ARG A 183 -4.49 -0.44 16.52
CA ARG A 183 -5.05 0.86 16.83
C ARG A 183 -4.18 1.88 16.10
N ASN A 184 -4.74 2.56 15.10
CA ASN A 184 -4.07 3.72 14.53
C ASN A 184 -3.81 4.71 15.68
N ALA A 185 -2.54 4.98 15.95
CA ALA A 185 -2.20 6.05 16.85
C ALA A 185 -2.76 7.35 16.25
N ALA A 186 -3.55 8.10 17.02
CA ALA A 186 -3.95 9.42 16.60
C ALA A 186 -2.67 10.25 16.39
N PRO A 187 -2.60 11.08 15.34
CA PRO A 187 -1.47 11.98 15.15
C PRO A 187 -1.18 12.72 16.46
N LEU A 188 0.10 12.81 16.83
CA LEU A 188 0.52 13.58 18.00
C LEU A 188 -0.05 15.00 17.89
N GLY A 189 -0.99 15.35 18.76
CA GLY A 189 -1.72 16.64 18.72
C GLY A 189 -3.18 16.59 18.26
N ALA A 190 -3.72 15.45 17.87
CA ALA A 190 -5.15 15.31 17.61
C ALA A 190 -5.92 15.30 18.95
N ASN A 191 -6.71 16.33 19.17
CA ASN A 191 -7.60 16.41 20.33
C ASN A 191 -8.68 15.30 20.22
N PRO A 192 -8.80 14.36 21.16
CA PRO A 192 -9.71 13.22 21.09
C PRO A 192 -11.21 13.57 21.15
N THR A 193 -11.57 14.85 21.21
CA THR A 193 -12.94 15.31 21.51
C THR A 193 -13.77 15.75 20.30
N ARG A 194 -13.39 15.41 19.05
CA ARG A 194 -14.27 15.62 17.89
C ARG A 194 -14.43 14.36 17.05
N VAL A 195 -15.19 13.40 17.59
CA VAL A 195 -15.99 12.49 16.77
C VAL A 195 -17.39 13.09 16.79
N SER A 196 -17.72 13.87 15.78
CA SER A 196 -19.11 14.22 15.48
C SER A 196 -19.66 13.25 14.45
N PRO A 197 -20.96 12.91 14.52
CA PRO A 197 -21.62 11.78 13.91
C PRO A 197 -21.58 11.77 12.39
#